data_e01b7d11c43f36f3a95df7d802e7c894
#
_entry.id   e01b7d11c43f36f3a95df7d802e7c894
#
_cell.length_a   1.000
_cell.length_b   1.000
_cell.length_c   1.000
_cell.angle_alpha   90.00
_cell.angle_beta   90.00
_cell.angle_gamma   90.00
#
_symmetry.space_group_name_H-M   'P 1'
#
loop_
_entity.id
_entity.type
_entity.pdbx_description
1 polymer ?
#
loop_
_entity_poly.entity_id
_entity_poly.type
_entity_poly.pdbx_seq_one_letter_code
_entity_poly.pdbx_strand_id
1 'polypeptide(L)'
;GIYSYPLGQYANTDKSSGDPCAVDANDPNLAYKFGTMVNETVIAQTFNKDLANEYGKICGNYSLWSNLTIFWGCGTNLHRSPYNARNHEYYSEDAVLTSGQAVAFISGGKEYGVIIAPKHLAFNDTEINRTGVSVFMTEQQARENELRGTQASIEDAGALGVMTAFNRVGITAANAHTGLLKNILRGEWGFKGLESQDFIMNPNYAVLKE
;
A
#
# COMPACT_ATOMS: atom_id res chain seq x y z
N GLY A 1 -7.80 -11.70 -10.13
CA GLY A 1 -7.12 -10.54 -10.69
C GLY A 1 -6.26 -9.82 -9.68
N ILE A 2 -5.41 -8.93 -10.14
CA ILE A 2 -4.58 -8.05 -9.32
C ILE A 2 -5.08 -6.63 -9.57
N TYR A 3 -5.38 -5.91 -8.52
CA TYR A 3 -5.86 -4.55 -8.64
C TYR A 3 -5.27 -3.65 -7.57
N SER A 4 -5.03 -2.39 -7.91
CA SER A 4 -4.51 -1.39 -6.99
C SER A 4 -5.58 -0.37 -6.67
N TYR A 5 -5.89 -0.24 -5.39
CA TYR A 5 -6.77 0.80 -4.90
C TYR A 5 -5.99 1.73 -3.99
N PRO A 6 -5.78 2.99 -4.36
CA PRO A 6 -5.61 4.01 -3.36
C PRO A 6 -6.95 4.16 -2.64
N LEU A 7 -6.93 3.90 -1.34
CA LEU A 7 -8.12 4.03 -0.52
C LEU A 7 -8.69 5.44 -0.61
N GLY A 8 -9.99 5.54 -0.74
CA GLY A 8 -10.69 6.80 -0.93
C GLY A 8 -10.77 7.31 -2.36
N GLN A 9 -9.94 6.82 -3.27
CA GLN A 9 -9.96 7.29 -4.66
C GLN A 9 -10.71 6.39 -5.63
N TYR A 10 -10.80 5.09 -5.35
CA TYR A 10 -11.25 4.13 -6.34
C TYR A 10 -12.38 3.22 -5.93
N ALA A 11 -12.96 3.45 -4.78
CA ALA A 11 -14.07 2.61 -4.36
C ALA A 11 -15.24 2.58 -5.35
N ASN A 12 -15.24 3.46 -6.35
CA ASN A 12 -16.29 3.44 -7.37
C ASN A 12 -15.83 3.85 -8.75
N THR A 13 -14.52 4.11 -8.96
CA THR A 13 -14.14 4.87 -10.14
C THR A 13 -12.81 4.54 -10.69
N ASP A 14 -12.39 3.36 -10.44
CA ASP A 14 -11.34 2.80 -11.24
C ASP A 14 -11.59 3.10 -12.69
N LYS A 15 -12.80 3.21 -12.97
CA LYS A 15 -13.32 3.66 -14.20
C LYS A 15 -14.01 4.96 -13.93
N SER A 16 -13.34 6.01 -14.29
CA SER A 16 -13.82 7.38 -14.21
C SER A 16 -15.27 7.57 -14.71
N SER A 17 -15.80 6.58 -15.36
CA SER A 17 -17.18 6.45 -15.80
C SER A 17 -18.15 5.99 -14.70
N GLY A 18 -17.66 5.56 -13.53
CA GLY A 18 -18.50 4.92 -12.52
C GLY A 18 -18.98 3.53 -12.93
N ASP A 19 -18.27 2.87 -13.83
CA ASP A 19 -18.61 1.53 -14.24
C ASP A 19 -18.61 0.58 -13.04
N PRO A 20 -19.57 -0.31 -12.95
CA PRO A 20 -19.56 -1.35 -11.93
C PRO A 20 -18.38 -2.29 -12.15
N CYS A 21 -17.79 -2.78 -11.08
CA CYS A 21 -16.96 -3.97 -11.17
C CYS A 21 -17.87 -5.13 -11.55
N ALA A 22 -17.74 -5.61 -12.76
CA ALA A 22 -18.51 -6.76 -13.21
C ALA A 22 -17.89 -8.04 -12.63
N VAL A 23 -18.68 -8.82 -11.94
CA VAL A 23 -18.31 -10.17 -11.51
C VAL A 23 -18.30 -11.11 -12.73
N ASP A 24 -19.19 -10.88 -13.65
CA ASP A 24 -19.19 -11.47 -14.99
C ASP A 24 -19.30 -10.34 -16.02
N ALA A 25 -18.29 -10.22 -16.87
CA ALA A 25 -18.28 -9.21 -17.93
C ALA A 25 -19.42 -9.42 -18.95
N ASN A 26 -20.03 -10.59 -18.97
CA ASN A 26 -21.12 -10.93 -19.89
C ASN A 26 -22.52 -10.77 -19.26
N ASP A 27 -22.59 -10.54 -17.94
CA ASP A 27 -23.87 -10.33 -17.27
C ASP A 27 -23.89 -8.96 -16.54
N PRO A 28 -24.49 -7.93 -17.16
CA PRO A 28 -24.59 -6.61 -16.56
C PRO A 28 -25.43 -6.58 -15.27
N ASN A 29 -26.19 -7.60 -14.96
CA ASN A 29 -26.95 -7.68 -13.71
C ASN A 29 -26.07 -8.12 -12.53
N LEU A 30 -24.91 -8.68 -12.80
CA LEU A 30 -23.90 -9.03 -11.81
C LEU A 30 -22.87 -7.89 -11.61
N ALA A 31 -23.21 -6.71 -12.02
CA ALA A 31 -22.36 -5.55 -11.85
C ALA A 31 -22.52 -4.96 -10.44
N TYR A 32 -21.42 -4.83 -9.72
CA TYR A 32 -21.41 -4.26 -8.36
C TYR A 32 -20.89 -2.82 -8.39
N LYS A 33 -21.65 -1.93 -7.75
CA LYS A 33 -21.21 -0.56 -7.49
C LYS A 33 -20.77 -0.46 -6.05
N PHE A 34 -19.52 -0.10 -5.84
CA PHE A 34 -19.00 0.15 -4.50
C PHE A 34 -19.28 1.58 -4.06
N GLY A 35 -19.54 1.76 -2.77
CA GLY A 35 -19.63 3.08 -2.20
C GLY A 35 -18.27 3.77 -2.17
N THR A 36 -18.28 5.09 -2.29
CA THR A 36 -17.08 5.90 -2.04
C THR A 36 -16.72 5.82 -0.56
N MET A 37 -15.46 5.58 -0.27
CA MET A 37 -14.96 5.50 1.09
C MET A 37 -14.05 6.70 1.39
N VAL A 38 -13.90 7.01 2.67
CA VAL A 38 -12.95 8.04 3.11
C VAL A 38 -11.52 7.58 2.88
N ASN A 39 -10.58 8.52 2.79
CA ASN A 39 -9.18 8.20 2.62
C ASN A 39 -8.50 7.77 3.95
N GLU A 40 -7.31 7.22 3.85
CA GLU A 40 -6.55 6.69 5.00
C GLU A 40 -6.25 7.75 6.05
N THR A 41 -5.97 8.98 5.64
CA THR A 41 -5.73 10.10 6.56
C THR A 41 -6.94 10.35 7.46
N VAL A 42 -8.16 10.29 6.92
CA VAL A 42 -9.38 10.51 7.70
C VAL A 42 -9.60 9.38 8.71
N ILE A 43 -9.36 8.13 8.32
CA ILE A 43 -9.42 7.01 9.26
C ILE A 43 -8.39 7.17 10.37
N ALA A 44 -7.17 7.54 10.05
CA ALA A 44 -6.10 7.72 11.03
C ALA A 44 -6.42 8.82 12.06
N GLN A 45 -7.05 9.91 11.63
CA GLN A 45 -7.47 11.01 12.52
C GLN A 45 -8.49 10.59 13.57
N THR A 46 -9.13 9.46 13.43
CA THR A 46 -10.03 8.91 14.47
C THR A 46 -9.28 8.30 15.65
N PHE A 47 -8.00 7.96 15.47
CA PHE A 47 -7.19 7.18 16.42
C PHE A 47 -7.84 5.86 16.84
N ASN A 48 -8.77 5.34 16.04
CA ASN A 48 -9.58 4.17 16.36
C ASN A 48 -9.17 2.98 15.48
N LYS A 49 -8.54 1.98 16.11
CA LYS A 49 -8.11 0.75 15.44
C LYS A 49 -9.28 -0.16 15.04
N ASP A 50 -10.37 -0.15 15.82
CA ASP A 50 -11.53 -0.97 15.49
C ASP A 50 -12.19 -0.45 14.22
N LEU A 51 -12.26 0.88 14.05
CA LEU A 51 -12.75 1.48 12.83
C LEU A 51 -11.86 1.17 11.61
N ALA A 52 -10.53 1.19 11.80
CA ALA A 52 -9.59 0.79 10.76
C ALA A 52 -9.74 -0.70 10.39
N ASN A 53 -10.00 -1.56 11.37
CA ASN A 53 -10.27 -2.97 11.12
C ASN A 53 -11.56 -3.17 10.31
N GLU A 54 -12.67 -2.53 10.70
CA GLU A 54 -13.92 -2.56 9.95
C GLU A 54 -13.75 -2.01 8.53
N TYR A 55 -12.94 -0.96 8.37
CA TYR A 55 -12.60 -0.42 7.05
C TYR A 55 -11.85 -1.47 6.20
N GLY A 56 -10.91 -2.19 6.80
CA GLY A 56 -10.23 -3.32 6.16
C GLY A 56 -11.19 -4.43 5.73
N LYS A 57 -12.15 -4.78 6.58
CA LYS A 57 -13.20 -5.77 6.26
C LYS A 57 -14.03 -5.34 5.06
N ILE A 58 -14.44 -4.08 4.98
CA ILE A 58 -15.18 -3.56 3.83
C ILE A 58 -14.36 -3.71 2.56
N CYS A 59 -13.08 -3.31 2.59
CA CYS A 59 -12.18 -3.44 1.43
C CYS A 59 -11.95 -4.90 1.04
N GLY A 60 -11.78 -5.79 2.01
CA GLY A 60 -11.66 -7.23 1.78
C GLY A 60 -12.92 -7.82 1.13
N ASN A 61 -14.08 -7.44 1.64
CA ASN A 61 -15.36 -7.86 1.09
C ASN A 61 -15.56 -7.33 -0.36
N TYR A 62 -15.26 -6.08 -0.62
CA TYR A 62 -15.33 -5.51 -1.97
C TYR A 62 -14.37 -6.22 -2.93
N SER A 63 -13.17 -6.54 -2.47
CA SER A 63 -12.20 -7.30 -3.25
C SER A 63 -12.70 -8.68 -3.61
N LEU A 64 -13.31 -9.39 -2.64
CA LEU A 64 -13.93 -10.70 -2.87
C LEU A 64 -15.01 -10.63 -3.94
N TRP A 65 -15.95 -9.71 -3.82
CA TRP A 65 -17.03 -9.52 -4.79
C TRP A 65 -16.55 -9.07 -6.17
N SER A 66 -15.42 -8.40 -6.23
CA SER A 66 -14.78 -7.98 -7.49
C SER A 66 -13.87 -9.05 -8.09
N ASN A 67 -13.81 -10.24 -7.50
CA ASN A 67 -12.90 -11.32 -7.90
C ASN A 67 -11.43 -10.89 -7.90
N LEU A 68 -11.03 -10.09 -6.93
CA LEU A 68 -9.66 -9.63 -6.74
C LEU A 68 -8.94 -10.55 -5.75
N THR A 69 -7.73 -10.95 -6.08
CA THR A 69 -6.90 -11.79 -5.23
C THR A 69 -5.99 -10.95 -4.33
N ILE A 70 -5.54 -9.82 -4.85
CA ILE A 70 -4.60 -8.92 -4.16
C ILE A 70 -5.19 -7.50 -4.17
N PHE A 71 -5.17 -6.89 -2.99
CA PHE A 71 -5.49 -5.49 -2.78
C PHE A 71 -4.20 -4.71 -2.52
N TRP A 72 -3.85 -3.78 -3.40
CA TRP A 72 -2.66 -2.93 -3.29
C TRP A 72 -2.92 -1.72 -2.38
N GLY A 73 -2.76 -1.92 -1.12
CA GLY A 73 -2.96 -1.00 0.00
C GLY A 73 -2.69 -1.75 1.30
N CYS A 74 -2.65 -1.14 2.41
CA CYS A 74 -2.73 0.28 2.71
C CYS A 74 -1.41 1.02 2.43
N GLY A 75 -1.46 2.35 2.41
CA GLY A 75 -0.27 3.18 2.30
C GLY A 75 0.43 3.36 3.64
N THR A 76 1.69 2.99 3.75
CA THR A 76 2.46 3.06 5.01
C THR A 76 3.58 4.09 5.01
N ASN A 77 3.71 4.87 3.93
CA ASN A 77 4.65 5.99 3.91
C ASN A 77 4.19 7.11 4.84
N LEU A 78 5.12 7.91 5.33
CA LEU A 78 4.82 8.97 6.28
C LEU A 78 4.57 10.32 5.57
N HIS A 79 3.77 11.18 6.21
CA HIS A 79 3.54 12.56 5.77
C HIS A 79 4.74 13.45 6.13
N ARG A 80 5.89 13.24 5.50
CA ARG A 80 7.09 14.03 5.75
C ARG A 80 7.03 15.43 5.16
N SER A 81 6.23 15.63 4.13
CA SER A 81 6.01 16.92 3.50
C SER A 81 4.53 17.15 3.23
N PRO A 82 4.00 18.34 3.57
CA PRO A 82 2.64 18.70 3.24
C PRO A 82 2.42 18.83 1.73
N TYR A 83 3.48 18.96 0.96
CA TYR A 83 3.44 19.09 -0.50
C TYR A 83 3.50 17.77 -1.24
N ASN A 84 3.55 16.65 -0.53
CA ASN A 84 3.40 15.34 -1.18
C ASN A 84 1.98 15.17 -1.69
N ALA A 85 1.81 15.02 -2.99
CA ALA A 85 0.50 14.92 -3.63
C ALA A 85 -0.30 13.68 -3.22
N ARG A 86 0.32 12.69 -2.55
CA ARG A 86 -0.30 11.43 -2.15
C ARG A 86 -0.52 11.27 -0.63
N ASN A 87 -0.42 12.35 0.15
CA ASN A 87 -0.66 12.26 1.60
C ASN A 87 -2.05 11.73 1.94
N HIS A 88 -3.05 11.94 1.10
CA HIS A 88 -4.40 11.39 1.29
C HIS A 88 -4.44 9.85 1.28
N GLU A 89 -3.44 9.22 0.69
CA GLU A 89 -3.29 7.77 0.55
C GLU A 89 -2.47 7.14 1.68
N TYR A 90 -2.01 7.94 2.63
CA TYR A 90 -1.19 7.53 3.77
C TYR A 90 -1.85 7.94 5.08
N TYR A 91 -1.57 7.22 6.15
CA TYR A 91 -2.25 7.42 7.43
C TYR A 91 -1.82 8.71 8.14
N SER A 92 -0.51 8.93 8.33
CA SER A 92 -0.01 9.97 9.24
C SER A 92 1.47 10.28 9.00
N GLU A 93 1.95 11.36 9.63
CA GLU A 93 3.37 11.62 9.84
C GLU A 93 3.97 10.78 10.97
N ASP A 94 3.15 10.18 11.82
CA ASP A 94 3.58 9.39 12.97
C ASP A 94 3.66 7.89 12.63
N ALA A 95 4.83 7.31 12.86
CA ALA A 95 5.09 5.91 12.55
C ALA A 95 4.29 4.93 13.42
N VAL A 96 4.00 5.29 14.68
CA VAL A 96 3.25 4.45 15.61
C VAL A 96 1.78 4.43 15.23
N LEU A 97 1.20 5.60 14.93
CA LEU A 97 -0.18 5.69 14.46
C LEU A 97 -0.34 4.95 13.13
N THR A 98 0.55 5.19 12.17
CA THR A 98 0.56 4.49 10.87
C THR A 98 0.62 2.97 11.06
N SER A 99 1.51 2.48 11.91
CA SER A 99 1.64 1.04 12.20
C SER A 99 0.35 0.47 12.78
N GLY A 100 -0.21 1.13 13.78
CA GLY A 100 -1.45 0.67 14.43
C GLY A 100 -2.65 0.61 13.50
N GLN A 101 -2.80 1.59 12.62
CA GLN A 101 -3.88 1.65 11.63
C GLN A 101 -3.68 0.59 10.54
N ALA A 102 -2.46 0.47 10.02
CA ALA A 102 -2.12 -0.52 8.98
C ALA A 102 -2.35 -1.96 9.47
N VAL A 103 -1.89 -2.29 10.68
CA VAL A 103 -2.11 -3.60 11.29
C VAL A 103 -3.60 -3.91 11.42
N ALA A 104 -4.39 -2.96 11.91
CA ALA A 104 -5.83 -3.14 12.06
C ALA A 104 -6.52 -3.34 10.71
N PHE A 105 -6.21 -2.50 9.73
CA PHE A 105 -6.75 -2.60 8.37
C PHE A 105 -6.43 -3.95 7.72
N ILE A 106 -5.16 -4.36 7.73
CA ILE A 106 -4.72 -5.61 7.12
C ILE A 106 -5.40 -6.80 7.79
N SER A 107 -5.49 -6.79 9.12
CA SER A 107 -6.16 -7.86 9.88
C SER A 107 -7.61 -8.02 9.47
N GLY A 108 -8.34 -6.91 9.31
CA GLY A 108 -9.73 -6.95 8.84
C GLY A 108 -9.86 -7.45 7.40
N GLY A 109 -9.05 -6.95 6.49
CA GLY A 109 -9.11 -7.33 5.07
C GLY A 109 -8.79 -8.81 4.83
N LYS A 110 -7.87 -9.36 5.59
CA LYS A 110 -7.49 -10.78 5.52
C LYS A 110 -8.62 -11.75 5.86
N GLU A 111 -9.60 -11.35 6.63
CA GLU A 111 -10.74 -12.22 6.99
C GLU A 111 -11.51 -12.69 5.75
N TYR A 112 -11.42 -11.99 4.65
CA TYR A 112 -12.04 -12.31 3.38
C TYR A 112 -11.14 -13.10 2.41
N GLY A 113 -9.99 -13.57 2.86
CA GLY A 113 -9.06 -14.35 2.03
C GLY A 113 -8.32 -13.54 0.96
N VAL A 114 -8.34 -12.22 1.05
CA VAL A 114 -7.65 -11.31 0.13
C VAL A 114 -6.24 -11.00 0.66
N ILE A 115 -5.26 -11.01 -0.22
CA ILE A 115 -3.91 -10.56 0.12
C ILE A 115 -3.91 -9.04 0.15
N ILE A 116 -3.73 -8.47 1.35
CA ILE A 116 -3.54 -7.03 1.50
C ILE A 116 -2.05 -6.74 1.42
N ALA A 117 -1.65 -5.88 0.51
CA ALA A 117 -0.25 -5.59 0.20
C ALA A 117 0.09 -4.13 0.54
N PRO A 118 0.65 -3.86 1.74
CA PRO A 118 1.08 -2.52 2.11
C PRO A 118 2.08 -1.93 1.14
N LYS A 119 2.07 -0.60 1.01
CA LYS A 119 2.86 0.15 0.04
C LYS A 119 3.24 1.53 0.57
N HIS A 120 4.28 2.14 0.10
CA HIS A 120 5.28 1.66 -0.86
C HIS A 120 6.58 1.43 -0.10
N LEU A 121 7.16 0.28 -0.22
CA LEU A 121 8.45 -0.06 0.39
C LEU A 121 9.57 0.39 -0.57
N ALA A 122 10.32 1.46 -0.27
CA ALA A 122 10.22 2.32 0.89
C ALA A 122 10.48 3.79 0.51
N PHE A 123 10.12 4.69 1.42
CA PHE A 123 10.50 6.11 1.37
C PHE A 123 9.89 6.91 0.21
N ASN A 124 8.69 6.55 -0.22
CA ASN A 124 7.97 7.30 -1.24
C ASN A 124 7.21 8.50 -0.62
N ASP A 125 7.97 9.50 -0.16
CA ASP A 125 7.44 10.65 0.56
C ASP A 125 7.30 11.90 -0.30
N THR A 126 7.60 11.79 -1.59
CA THR A 126 7.42 12.84 -2.57
C THR A 126 7.09 12.29 -3.95
N GLU A 127 6.16 12.91 -4.62
CA GLU A 127 5.74 12.54 -5.97
C GLU A 127 6.50 13.30 -7.07
N ILE A 128 7.11 14.43 -6.71
CA ILE A 128 7.87 15.23 -7.67
C ILE A 128 9.13 14.44 -8.06
N ASN A 129 9.20 14.10 -9.35
CA ASN A 129 10.33 13.35 -9.92
C ASN A 129 10.62 12.02 -9.21
N ARG A 130 9.60 11.36 -8.66
CA ARG A 130 9.73 10.18 -7.79
C ARG A 130 10.55 9.04 -8.35
N THR A 131 10.57 8.87 -9.68
CA THR A 131 11.36 7.82 -10.35
C THR A 131 12.85 8.14 -10.42
N GLY A 132 13.24 9.40 -10.23
CA GLY A 132 14.63 9.87 -10.22
C GLY A 132 15.14 10.26 -8.84
N VAL A 133 14.24 10.34 -7.84
CA VAL A 133 14.61 10.77 -6.50
C VAL A 133 15.39 9.68 -5.76
N SER A 134 16.51 10.07 -5.18
CA SER A 134 17.29 9.26 -4.23
C SER A 134 17.06 9.78 -2.81
N VAL A 135 16.60 8.89 -1.93
CA VAL A 135 16.32 9.23 -0.54
C VAL A 135 17.45 8.73 0.35
N PHE A 136 18.02 9.65 1.12
CA PHE A 136 19.08 9.36 2.07
C PHE A 136 18.61 9.68 3.48
N MET A 137 18.86 8.77 4.41
CA MET A 137 18.61 8.96 5.84
C MET A 137 19.51 8.05 6.65
N THR A 138 19.56 8.26 7.96
CA THR A 138 20.26 7.34 8.86
C THR A 138 19.49 6.03 8.96
N GLU A 139 20.18 4.93 9.25
CA GLU A 139 19.54 3.65 9.47
C GLU A 139 18.55 3.70 10.63
N GLN A 140 18.89 4.43 11.70
CA GLN A 140 18.00 4.63 12.83
C GLN A 140 16.68 5.28 12.40
N GLN A 141 16.74 6.38 11.67
CA GLN A 141 15.55 7.05 11.16
C GLN A 141 14.73 6.15 10.23
N ALA A 142 15.40 5.41 9.36
CA ALA A 142 14.73 4.47 8.48
C ALA A 142 13.94 3.41 9.26
N ARG A 143 14.57 2.79 10.26
CA ARG A 143 13.96 1.70 11.04
C ARG A 143 12.89 2.18 12.01
N GLU A 144 13.13 3.28 12.72
CA GLU A 144 12.20 3.78 13.74
C GLU A 144 10.97 4.48 13.14
N ASN A 145 11.10 5.03 11.93
CA ASN A 145 10.03 5.80 11.30
C ASN A 145 9.56 5.15 9.99
N GLU A 146 10.32 5.29 8.92
CA GLU A 146 9.84 5.05 7.56
C GLU A 146 9.51 3.58 7.24
N LEU A 147 10.24 2.66 7.84
CA LEU A 147 10.03 1.23 7.64
C LEU A 147 9.03 0.63 8.63
N ARG A 148 8.74 1.34 9.72
CA ARG A 148 7.99 0.82 10.87
C ARG A 148 6.57 0.38 10.49
N GLY A 149 5.88 1.15 9.64
CA GLY A 149 4.54 0.82 9.17
C GLY A 149 4.49 -0.49 8.37
N THR A 150 5.44 -0.66 7.45
CA THR A 150 5.54 -1.91 6.66
C THR A 150 6.00 -3.08 7.53
N GLN A 151 6.96 -2.87 8.42
CA GLN A 151 7.42 -3.89 9.37
C GLN A 151 6.25 -4.43 10.21
N ALA A 152 5.49 -3.56 10.86
CA ALA A 152 4.32 -3.95 11.64
C ALA A 152 3.25 -4.67 10.80
N SER A 153 3.05 -4.22 9.57
CA SER A 153 2.14 -4.89 8.63
C SER A 153 2.52 -6.35 8.38
N ILE A 154 3.81 -6.66 8.37
CA ILE A 154 4.33 -8.01 8.14
C ILE A 154 4.35 -8.81 9.45
N GLU A 155 5.00 -8.28 10.49
CA GLU A 155 5.26 -9.02 11.73
C GLU A 155 3.99 -9.17 12.59
N ASP A 156 3.20 -8.09 12.72
CA ASP A 156 2.05 -8.07 13.61
C ASP A 156 0.73 -8.46 12.89
N ALA A 157 0.54 -8.05 11.64
CA ALA A 157 -0.66 -8.39 10.87
C ALA A 157 -0.47 -9.60 9.94
N GLY A 158 0.75 -10.05 9.69
CA GLY A 158 1.05 -11.16 8.79
C GLY A 158 0.66 -10.87 7.34
N ALA A 159 0.98 -9.69 6.83
CA ALA A 159 0.74 -9.36 5.44
C ALA A 159 1.49 -10.32 4.50
N LEU A 160 0.81 -10.74 3.44
CA LEU A 160 1.34 -11.67 2.44
C LEU A 160 1.66 -11.00 1.10
N GLY A 161 1.50 -9.70 1.00
CA GLY A 161 1.91 -8.89 -0.13
C GLY A 161 2.71 -7.68 0.32
N VAL A 162 3.55 -7.13 -0.54
CA VAL A 162 4.24 -5.85 -0.38
C VAL A 162 4.45 -5.25 -1.76
N MET A 163 4.23 -3.95 -1.90
CA MET A 163 4.58 -3.20 -3.11
C MET A 163 5.79 -2.31 -2.86
N THR A 164 6.82 -2.44 -3.72
CA THR A 164 8.00 -1.58 -3.64
C THR A 164 7.78 -0.21 -4.29
N ALA A 165 8.54 0.77 -3.83
CA ALA A 165 8.43 2.15 -4.30
C ALA A 165 9.16 2.40 -5.63
N PHE A 166 8.81 3.50 -6.29
CA PHE A 166 9.49 3.95 -7.51
C PHE A 166 10.85 4.61 -7.27
N ASN A 167 11.00 5.24 -6.11
CA ASN A 167 12.20 6.00 -5.78
C ASN A 167 13.40 5.09 -5.48
N ARG A 168 14.56 5.73 -5.35
CA ARG A 168 15.78 5.07 -4.90
C ARG A 168 15.95 5.16 -3.39
N VAL A 169 16.48 4.12 -2.81
CA VAL A 169 16.98 4.08 -1.44
C VAL A 169 18.50 4.23 -1.53
N GLY A 170 19.02 5.38 -1.10
CA GLY A 170 20.39 5.73 -1.48
C GLY A 170 20.49 5.88 -3.01
N ILE A 171 21.41 5.17 -3.60
CA ILE A 171 21.64 5.20 -5.06
C ILE A 171 20.92 4.06 -5.80
N THR A 172 20.34 3.10 -5.09
CA THR A 172 19.76 1.88 -5.67
C THR A 172 18.23 1.99 -5.69
N ALA A 173 17.60 1.60 -6.80
CA ALA A 173 16.15 1.55 -6.91
C ALA A 173 15.55 0.65 -5.83
N ALA A 174 14.44 1.07 -5.21
CA ALA A 174 13.85 0.35 -4.08
C ALA A 174 13.53 -1.11 -4.42
N ASN A 175 13.04 -1.36 -5.63
CA ASN A 175 12.70 -2.70 -6.13
C ASN A 175 13.90 -3.56 -6.56
N ALA A 176 15.12 -3.01 -6.55
CA ALA A 176 16.38 -3.73 -6.81
C ALA A 176 17.32 -3.74 -5.58
N HIS A 177 16.88 -3.12 -4.46
CA HIS A 177 17.72 -2.90 -3.30
C HIS A 177 17.86 -4.15 -2.44
N THR A 178 18.96 -4.89 -2.63
CA THR A 178 19.23 -6.16 -1.91
C THR A 178 19.15 -6.01 -0.39
N GLY A 179 19.71 -4.93 0.18
CA GLY A 179 19.65 -4.65 1.62
C GLY A 179 18.20 -4.55 2.12
N LEU A 180 17.36 -3.86 1.38
CA LEU A 180 15.95 -3.68 1.73
C LEU A 180 15.14 -4.98 1.55
N LEU A 181 15.24 -5.60 0.36
CA LEU A 181 14.35 -6.70 -0.01
C LEU A 181 14.81 -8.06 0.53
N LYS A 182 16.11 -8.32 0.46
CA LYS A 182 16.64 -9.61 0.90
C LYS A 182 16.98 -9.61 2.39
N ASN A 183 17.73 -8.59 2.87
CA ASN A 183 18.23 -8.64 4.24
C ASN A 183 17.13 -8.21 5.22
N ILE A 184 16.50 -7.07 5.02
CA ILE A 184 15.45 -6.55 5.93
C ILE A 184 14.14 -7.30 5.71
N LEU A 185 13.52 -7.16 4.55
CA LEU A 185 12.18 -7.70 4.28
C LEU A 185 12.12 -9.23 4.47
N ARG A 186 13.00 -9.97 3.79
CA ARG A 186 12.99 -11.44 3.84
C ARG A 186 13.74 -12.00 5.04
N GLY A 187 14.89 -11.41 5.38
CA GLY A 187 15.78 -11.93 6.43
C GLY A 187 15.32 -11.55 7.83
N GLU A 188 15.20 -10.25 8.11
CA GLU A 188 14.89 -9.77 9.45
C GLU A 188 13.40 -9.91 9.79
N TRP A 189 12.51 -9.46 8.90
CA TRP A 189 11.06 -9.51 9.13
C TRP A 189 10.41 -10.85 8.74
N GLY A 190 11.19 -11.77 8.16
CA GLY A 190 10.72 -13.11 7.82
C GLY A 190 9.62 -13.16 6.77
N PHE A 191 9.47 -12.15 5.93
CA PHE A 191 8.43 -12.07 4.92
C PHE A 191 8.53 -13.20 3.90
N LYS A 192 7.44 -13.94 3.71
CA LYS A 192 7.37 -15.09 2.79
C LYS A 192 6.39 -14.91 1.64
N GLY A 193 5.73 -13.74 1.61
CA GLY A 193 4.70 -13.46 0.63
C GLY A 193 5.20 -12.95 -0.72
N LEU A 194 4.29 -12.37 -1.48
CA LEU A 194 4.55 -11.76 -2.77
C LEU A 194 5.14 -10.34 -2.59
N GLU A 195 6.30 -10.12 -3.13
CA GLU A 195 6.85 -8.79 -3.34
C GLU A 195 6.64 -8.43 -4.81
N SER A 196 6.08 -7.26 -5.07
CA SER A 196 5.88 -6.72 -6.42
C SER A 196 6.38 -5.28 -6.47
N GLN A 197 6.92 -4.91 -7.60
CA GLN A 197 7.21 -3.50 -7.86
C GLN A 197 5.92 -2.72 -8.15
N ASP A 198 5.93 -1.41 -7.90
CA ASP A 198 4.89 -0.51 -8.34
C ASP A 198 4.81 -0.48 -9.87
N PHE A 199 3.70 0.00 -10.39
CA PHE A 199 3.37 -0.10 -11.82
C PHE A 199 4.42 0.58 -12.71
N ILE A 200 5.07 -0.20 -13.57
CA ILE A 200 6.05 0.32 -14.54
C ILE A 200 5.35 0.66 -15.84
N MET A 201 5.19 1.93 -16.09
CA MET A 201 4.60 2.44 -17.34
C MET A 201 5.61 2.49 -18.50
N ASN A 202 6.90 2.44 -18.21
CA ASN A 202 7.96 2.54 -19.20
C ASN A 202 9.10 1.56 -18.89
N PRO A 203 9.39 0.60 -19.76
CA PRO A 203 10.48 -0.37 -19.56
C PRO A 203 11.88 0.26 -19.49
N ASN A 204 12.01 1.55 -19.81
CA ASN A 204 13.26 2.30 -19.65
C ASN A 204 13.46 2.90 -18.25
N TYR A 205 12.60 2.60 -17.29
CA TYR A 205 12.82 2.98 -15.91
C TYR A 205 14.14 2.41 -15.38
N ALA A 206 14.74 3.16 -14.49
CA ALA A 206 16.10 3.03 -14.01
C ALA A 206 16.54 1.62 -13.57
N VAL A 207 15.60 0.74 -13.22
CA VAL A 207 15.88 -0.64 -12.81
C VAL A 207 16.54 -1.47 -13.92
N LEU A 208 16.25 -1.18 -15.18
CA LEU A 208 16.86 -1.90 -16.31
C LEU A 208 18.25 -1.35 -16.69
N LYS A 209 18.73 -0.34 -15.97
CA LYS A 209 20.04 0.28 -16.19
C LYS A 209 21.02 0.06 -15.04
N GLU A 210 20.59 -0.62 -13.98
CA GLU A 210 21.39 -1.04 -12.83
C GLU A 210 21.77 -2.52 -12.95
#